data_b7d60cc5841d57cbf5f0f302e47372ab
#
_entry.id   b7d60cc5841d57cbf5f0f302e47372ab
#
_cell.length_a   1.000
_cell.length_b   1.000
_cell.length_c   1.000
_cell.angle_alpha   90.00
_cell.angle_beta   90.00
_cell.angle_gamma   90.00
#
_symmetry.space_group_name_H-M   'P 1'
#
loop_
_entity.id
_entity.type
_entity.pdbx_description
1 polymer ?
#
loop_
_entity_poly.entity_id
_entity_poly.type
_entity_poly.pdbx_seq_one_letter_code
_entity_poly.pdbx_strand_id
1 'polypeptide(L)'
;ALSLRQDLAKSSVKKYAAMENVVCRDGRGRGLLQFYGANRSGRYAGRLIQVQNLPVNRLPDLEVARQLIYEGQFETAEMLYESVPIVLSELIRTAFIPRPGHRFFVADFSAIEARVIAWMAGEQWRLDVFKNGGDIYCASASQMFHVSVEKHGVNGHLRQKGKIAELACIAEGSLVLTDSGLVPIERVESGMRLWDGDAWVAHDGVVYNGIKKVIEYQGLRATPDHLVWIEGRSQPVPFGSAASNGARLVRFGETGERMMPLQGLTKIYDIRNAGPRHRFTVSGRLVHNCGYGGGVGALKAMGAVEMGVPESELPDLIQQWRTANPNIVKLWRAVDTAVKTCVKQHTATVTHGIQFVYRSGILFITLPSGRKLAYVKPRIGENRFGGESVTYEGITSMKKWDRIESFAGKFVENIVQATARDLLAGAMLRLDAAGYRIVM
;
A
#
# COMPACT_ATOMS: atom_id res chain seq x y z
N ALA A 1 -5.39 13.59 -30.29
CA ALA A 1 -6.67 13.65 -29.58
C ALA A 1 -6.70 12.71 -28.37
N LEU A 2 -6.32 11.44 -28.49
CA LEU A 2 -6.33 10.47 -27.37
C LEU A 2 -5.24 10.76 -26.34
N SER A 3 -4.04 11.18 -26.75
CA SER A 3 -2.97 11.63 -25.87
C SER A 3 -3.41 12.84 -25.03
N LEU A 4 -3.96 13.86 -25.68
CA LEU A 4 -4.53 15.03 -25.00
C LEU A 4 -5.63 14.67 -24.00
N ARG A 5 -6.48 13.71 -24.35
CA ARG A 5 -7.54 13.24 -23.45
C ARG A 5 -6.99 12.45 -22.26
N GLN A 6 -5.89 11.72 -22.44
CA GLN A 6 -5.18 11.05 -21.34
C GLN A 6 -4.49 12.06 -20.43
N ASP A 7 -3.88 13.09 -20.98
CA ASP A 7 -3.21 14.14 -20.21
C ASP A 7 -4.20 14.98 -19.41
N LEU A 8 -5.32 15.35 -20.02
CA LEU A 8 -6.45 16.01 -19.32
C LEU A 8 -7.12 15.11 -18.28
N ALA A 9 -7.02 13.80 -18.42
CA ALA A 9 -7.55 12.83 -17.45
C ALA A 9 -6.62 12.58 -16.26
N LYS A 10 -5.39 13.13 -16.24
CA LYS A 10 -4.47 13.00 -15.10
C LYS A 10 -5.15 13.47 -13.83
N SER A 11 -5.27 12.56 -12.85
CA SER A 11 -5.94 12.83 -11.58
C SER A 11 -5.29 13.98 -10.80
N SER A 12 -4.00 14.27 -11.03
CA SER A 12 -3.28 15.38 -10.43
C SER A 12 -3.78 16.74 -10.94
N VAL A 13 -4.04 16.88 -12.24
CA VAL A 13 -4.57 18.13 -12.81
C VAL A 13 -5.99 18.43 -12.31
N LYS A 14 -6.82 17.39 -12.12
CA LYS A 14 -8.17 17.55 -11.53
C LYS A 14 -8.14 18.10 -10.09
N LYS A 15 -6.99 18.10 -9.43
CA LYS A 15 -6.83 18.66 -8.09
C LYS A 15 -6.94 20.19 -8.08
N TYR A 16 -6.59 20.87 -9.17
CA TYR A 16 -6.80 22.33 -9.27
C TYR A 16 -8.30 22.67 -9.22
N ALA A 17 -9.12 21.98 -9.99
CA ALA A 17 -10.58 22.15 -9.91
C ALA A 17 -11.13 21.79 -8.51
N ALA A 18 -10.57 20.77 -7.86
CA ALA A 18 -10.93 20.44 -6.48
C ALA A 18 -10.52 21.53 -5.50
N MET A 19 -9.39 22.21 -5.70
CA MET A 19 -8.95 23.35 -4.89
C MET A 19 -9.88 24.55 -5.09
N GLU A 20 -10.20 24.88 -6.32
CA GLU A 20 -11.14 25.96 -6.68
C GLU A 20 -12.51 25.76 -6.03
N ASN A 21 -13.04 24.53 -6.07
CA ASN A 21 -14.33 24.20 -5.45
C ASN A 21 -14.32 24.19 -3.91
N VAL A 22 -13.16 24.13 -3.28
CA VAL A 22 -13.01 24.02 -1.81
C VAL A 22 -12.58 25.34 -1.18
N VAL A 23 -11.99 26.23 -1.95
CA VAL A 23 -11.48 27.49 -1.43
C VAL A 23 -12.63 28.35 -0.88
N CYS A 24 -12.49 28.75 0.39
CA CYS A 24 -13.41 29.65 1.06
C CYS A 24 -13.10 31.11 0.68
N ARG A 25 -13.99 32.04 1.01
CA ARG A 25 -13.84 33.51 0.73
C ARG A 25 -12.53 34.10 1.27
N ASP A 26 -11.92 33.48 2.29
CA ASP A 26 -10.65 33.90 2.89
C ASP A 26 -9.43 33.19 2.28
N GLY A 27 -9.58 32.54 1.12
CA GLY A 27 -8.51 31.83 0.42
C GLY A 27 -8.13 30.48 1.04
N ARG A 28 -8.86 29.94 2.01
CA ARG A 28 -8.51 28.70 2.72
C ARG A 28 -9.37 27.53 2.30
N GLY A 29 -8.75 26.37 2.14
CA GLY A 29 -9.47 25.10 2.05
C GLY A 29 -9.74 24.53 3.45
N ARG A 30 -10.99 24.10 3.71
CA ARG A 30 -11.43 23.51 4.98
C ARG A 30 -12.06 22.14 4.77
N GLY A 31 -12.09 21.30 5.83
CA GLY A 31 -12.68 19.97 5.77
C GLY A 31 -11.87 18.96 4.93
N LEU A 32 -10.56 19.17 4.81
CA LEU A 32 -9.66 18.35 3.97
C LEU A 32 -9.36 16.98 4.57
N LEU A 33 -9.62 16.77 5.86
CA LEU A 33 -9.41 15.51 6.57
C LEU A 33 -10.69 15.07 7.29
N GLN A 34 -10.94 13.77 7.26
CA GLN A 34 -11.95 13.10 8.07
C GLN A 34 -11.27 12.45 9.26
N PHE A 35 -11.66 12.85 10.48
CA PHE A 35 -11.08 12.41 11.73
C PHE A 35 -11.07 10.87 11.90
N TYR A 36 -12.16 10.19 11.60
CA TYR A 36 -12.29 8.74 11.68
C TYR A 36 -12.67 8.19 10.30
N GLY A 37 -11.76 8.33 9.33
CA GLY A 37 -12.06 8.03 7.93
C GLY A 37 -11.94 6.55 7.56
N ALA A 38 -11.04 5.82 8.21
CA ALA A 38 -10.86 4.40 8.02
C ALA A 38 -11.65 3.61 9.08
N ASN A 39 -12.72 2.92 8.67
CA ASN A 39 -13.70 2.29 9.55
C ASN A 39 -13.10 1.31 10.58
N ARG A 40 -11.98 0.64 10.27
CA ARG A 40 -11.39 -0.39 11.15
C ARG A 40 -10.37 0.18 12.13
N SER A 41 -9.43 0.96 11.64
CA SER A 41 -8.31 1.49 12.44
C SER A 41 -8.59 2.89 13.01
N GLY A 42 -9.57 3.60 12.45
CA GLY A 42 -9.85 5.00 12.78
C GLY A 42 -8.79 5.97 12.26
N ARG A 43 -7.99 5.59 11.26
CA ARG A 43 -7.02 6.51 10.62
C ARG A 43 -7.74 7.71 10.02
N TYR A 44 -7.06 8.84 9.99
CA TYR A 44 -7.52 10.00 9.23
C TYR A 44 -7.63 9.65 7.76
N ALA A 45 -8.68 10.09 7.09
CA ALA A 45 -8.82 9.96 5.64
C ALA A 45 -8.84 11.33 4.99
N GLY A 46 -8.10 11.49 3.90
CA GLY A 46 -8.14 12.70 3.09
C GLY A 46 -9.48 12.86 2.40
N ARG A 47 -9.98 14.08 2.36
CA ARG A 47 -11.20 14.49 1.65
C ARG A 47 -10.86 15.58 0.66
N LEU A 48 -11.76 15.79 -0.30
CA LEU A 48 -11.70 16.89 -1.26
C LEU A 48 -10.37 16.89 -2.04
N ILE A 49 -9.42 17.70 -1.66
CA ILE A 49 -8.10 17.79 -2.31
C ILE A 49 -7.26 16.55 -2.07
N GLN A 50 -7.40 15.89 -0.92
CA GLN A 50 -6.57 14.74 -0.48
C GLN A 50 -5.08 15.08 -0.51
N VAL A 51 -4.67 16.05 0.27
CA VAL A 51 -3.32 16.65 0.23
C VAL A 51 -2.21 15.64 0.43
N GLN A 52 -2.43 14.61 1.26
CA GLN A 52 -1.47 13.52 1.49
C GLN A 52 -1.15 12.70 0.23
N ASN A 53 -1.99 12.79 -0.81
CA ASN A 53 -1.85 12.06 -2.08
C ASN A 53 -1.36 12.95 -3.23
N LEU A 54 -0.92 14.18 -2.95
CA LEU A 54 -0.37 15.06 -3.99
C LEU A 54 1.03 14.60 -4.41
N PRO A 55 1.40 14.74 -5.70
CA PRO A 55 2.73 14.42 -6.19
C PRO A 55 3.83 15.17 -5.42
N VAL A 56 5.00 14.58 -5.33
CA VAL A 56 6.19 15.26 -4.81
C VAL A 56 6.81 16.07 -5.93
N ASN A 57 7.19 17.33 -5.66
CA ASN A 57 7.87 18.17 -6.62
C ASN A 57 9.27 17.62 -6.93
N ARG A 58 9.58 17.48 -8.21
CA ARG A 58 10.86 16.93 -8.69
C ARG A 58 11.57 17.87 -9.66
N LEU A 59 10.89 18.90 -10.17
CA LEU A 59 11.50 19.90 -11.01
C LEU A 59 12.54 20.70 -10.19
N PRO A 60 13.76 20.88 -10.70
CA PRO A 60 14.81 21.60 -9.99
C PRO A 60 14.52 23.11 -9.86
N ASP A 61 13.73 23.65 -10.78
CA ASP A 61 13.46 25.08 -10.98
C ASP A 61 11.96 25.38 -10.97
N LEU A 62 11.28 25.06 -9.88
CA LEU A 62 9.83 25.27 -9.69
C LEU A 62 9.39 26.71 -9.92
N GLU A 63 10.25 27.73 -9.61
CA GLU A 63 9.94 29.13 -9.83
C GLU A 63 9.80 29.46 -11.30
N VAL A 64 10.75 29.01 -12.13
CA VAL A 64 10.72 29.20 -13.59
C VAL A 64 9.50 28.51 -14.18
N ALA A 65 9.26 27.24 -13.80
CA ALA A 65 8.12 26.48 -14.25
C ALA A 65 6.79 27.18 -13.91
N ARG A 66 6.67 27.74 -12.70
CA ARG A 66 5.49 28.49 -12.26
C ARG A 66 5.31 29.78 -13.04
N GLN A 67 6.40 30.52 -13.29
CA GLN A 67 6.35 31.77 -14.05
C GLN A 67 5.85 31.52 -15.48
N LEU A 68 6.41 30.50 -16.15
CA LEU A 68 5.99 30.14 -17.51
C LEU A 68 4.49 29.80 -17.59
N ILE A 69 3.96 29.03 -16.62
CA ILE A 69 2.55 28.70 -16.56
C ILE A 69 1.71 29.94 -16.27
N TYR A 70 2.15 30.82 -15.35
CA TYR A 70 1.44 32.04 -15.00
C TYR A 70 1.35 33.02 -16.18
N GLU A 71 2.41 33.13 -16.97
CA GLU A 71 2.47 33.99 -18.17
C GLU A 71 1.84 33.36 -19.41
N GLY A 72 1.38 32.12 -19.33
CA GLY A 72 0.78 31.41 -20.46
C GLY A 72 1.77 30.97 -21.53
N GLN A 73 3.08 30.90 -21.19
CA GLN A 73 4.15 30.46 -22.09
C GLN A 73 4.20 28.93 -22.17
N PHE A 74 3.12 28.31 -22.62
CA PHE A 74 2.95 26.85 -22.63
C PHE A 74 3.91 26.15 -23.58
N GLU A 75 4.21 26.72 -24.75
CA GLU A 75 5.17 26.15 -25.70
C GLU A 75 6.59 26.09 -25.10
N THR A 76 7.00 27.16 -24.41
CA THR A 76 8.28 27.18 -23.71
C THR A 76 8.32 26.16 -22.56
N ALA A 77 7.23 26.01 -21.83
CA ALA A 77 7.11 25.01 -20.77
C ALA A 77 7.19 23.58 -21.31
N GLU A 78 6.58 23.29 -22.48
CA GLU A 78 6.68 21.97 -23.13
C GLU A 78 8.09 21.70 -23.66
N MET A 79 8.76 22.72 -24.18
CA MET A 79 10.15 22.58 -24.64
C MET A 79 11.12 22.23 -23.48
N LEU A 80 10.91 22.81 -22.30
CA LEU A 80 11.81 22.63 -21.14
C LEU A 80 11.44 21.40 -20.28
N TYR A 81 10.17 21.01 -20.22
CA TYR A 81 9.63 20.06 -19.23
C TYR A 81 8.73 18.95 -19.80
N GLU A 82 8.86 18.63 -21.07
CA GLU A 82 8.13 17.59 -21.82
C GLU A 82 6.65 17.89 -22.07
N SER A 83 5.86 18.31 -21.08
CA SER A 83 4.44 18.67 -21.28
C SER A 83 3.87 19.54 -20.17
N VAL A 84 2.94 20.43 -20.52
CA VAL A 84 2.22 21.30 -19.57
C VAL A 84 1.52 20.51 -18.45
N PRO A 85 0.81 19.37 -18.72
CA PRO A 85 0.22 18.57 -17.65
C PRO A 85 1.21 17.99 -16.65
N ILE A 86 2.46 17.70 -17.05
CA ILE A 86 3.52 17.28 -16.13
C ILE A 86 3.91 18.45 -15.25
N VAL A 87 4.18 19.62 -15.83
CA VAL A 87 4.51 20.84 -15.09
C VAL A 87 3.41 21.18 -14.08
N LEU A 88 2.14 21.17 -14.47
CA LEU A 88 1.02 21.40 -13.59
C LEU A 88 0.94 20.39 -12.45
N SER A 89 1.24 19.10 -12.71
CA SER A 89 1.29 18.07 -11.68
C SER A 89 2.40 18.34 -10.64
N GLU A 90 3.56 18.81 -11.09
CA GLU A 90 4.70 19.15 -10.22
C GLU A 90 4.43 20.43 -9.41
N LEU A 91 3.73 21.41 -9.98
CA LEU A 91 3.41 22.70 -9.34
C LEU A 91 2.29 22.61 -8.31
N ILE A 92 1.52 21.52 -8.24
CA ILE A 92 0.28 21.47 -7.43
C ILE A 92 0.50 21.76 -5.93
N ARG A 93 1.65 21.37 -5.36
CA ARG A 93 1.98 21.68 -3.96
C ARG A 93 2.31 23.14 -3.73
N THR A 94 2.74 23.86 -4.74
CA THR A 94 3.07 25.29 -4.62
C THR A 94 1.84 26.17 -4.46
N ALA A 95 0.63 25.63 -4.68
CA ALA A 95 -0.63 26.30 -4.40
C ALA A 95 -0.90 26.49 -2.88
N PHE A 96 -0.20 25.72 -2.03
CA PHE A 96 -0.30 25.87 -0.57
C PHE A 96 0.72 26.88 -0.10
N ILE A 97 0.27 28.06 0.26
CA ILE A 97 1.12 29.16 0.75
C ILE A 97 0.84 29.41 2.24
N PRO A 98 1.88 29.69 3.04
CA PRO A 98 1.69 30.10 4.42
C PRO A 98 1.15 31.51 4.49
N ARG A 99 0.63 31.92 5.65
CA ARG A 99 0.31 33.33 5.93
C ARG A 99 1.57 34.19 5.84
N PRO A 100 1.45 35.47 5.51
CA PRO A 100 2.58 36.40 5.63
C PRO A 100 3.24 36.33 7.01
N GLY A 101 4.57 36.28 7.05
CA GLY A 101 5.35 36.11 8.29
C GLY A 101 5.33 34.72 8.91
N HIS A 102 4.75 33.72 8.25
CA HIS A 102 4.69 32.32 8.71
C HIS A 102 5.36 31.38 7.71
N ARG A 103 5.68 30.20 8.16
CA ARG A 103 6.17 29.08 7.30
C ARG A 103 5.48 27.77 7.68
N PHE A 104 5.43 26.83 6.75
CA PHE A 104 4.99 25.46 7.04
C PHE A 104 6.15 24.67 7.65
N PHE A 105 5.82 23.89 8.69
CA PHE A 105 6.61 22.78 9.17
C PHE A 105 5.89 21.51 8.76
N VAL A 106 6.52 20.72 7.91
CA VAL A 106 5.97 19.45 7.44
C VAL A 106 6.75 18.32 8.09
N ALA A 107 6.07 17.51 8.87
CA ALA A 107 6.68 16.37 9.57
C ALA A 107 5.83 15.13 9.39
N ASP A 108 6.49 13.99 9.23
CA ASP A 108 5.87 12.68 9.14
C ASP A 108 6.63 11.66 9.99
N PHE A 109 5.92 10.69 10.53
CA PHE A 109 6.53 9.59 11.25
C PHE A 109 7.12 8.57 10.27
N SER A 110 8.44 8.49 10.23
CA SER A 110 9.13 7.49 9.40
C SER A 110 8.82 6.07 9.89
N ALA A 111 8.31 5.21 8.99
CA ALA A 111 8.06 3.79 9.22
C ALA A 111 7.25 3.50 10.51
N ILE A 112 6.22 4.29 10.81
CA ILE A 112 5.51 4.24 12.09
C ILE A 112 4.90 2.86 12.39
N GLU A 113 4.34 2.18 11.39
CA GLU A 113 3.74 0.85 11.58
C GLU A 113 4.81 -0.19 11.95
N ALA A 114 6.00 -0.12 11.32
CA ALA A 114 7.13 -1.00 11.66
C ALA A 114 7.69 -0.72 13.08
N ARG A 115 7.63 0.53 13.53
CA ARG A 115 8.00 0.90 14.91
C ARG A 115 6.97 0.40 15.91
N VAL A 116 5.69 0.59 15.63
CA VAL A 116 4.59 0.18 16.51
C VAL A 116 4.55 -1.34 16.67
N ILE A 117 4.66 -2.11 15.58
CA ILE A 117 4.66 -3.57 15.68
C ILE A 117 5.88 -4.09 16.44
N ALA A 118 7.07 -3.50 16.24
CA ALA A 118 8.27 -3.85 16.99
C ALA A 118 8.12 -3.55 18.48
N TRP A 119 7.55 -2.39 18.82
CA TRP A 119 7.27 -2.01 20.21
C TRP A 119 6.26 -2.95 20.87
N MET A 120 5.13 -3.22 20.22
CA MET A 120 4.09 -4.11 20.75
C MET A 120 4.58 -5.53 20.95
N ALA A 121 5.41 -6.01 20.03
CA ALA A 121 5.99 -7.36 20.11
C ALA A 121 7.18 -7.46 21.08
N GLY A 122 7.80 -6.34 21.46
CA GLY A 122 9.07 -6.33 22.19
C GLY A 122 10.25 -6.82 21.33
N GLU A 123 10.23 -6.52 20.01
CA GLU A 123 11.31 -6.89 19.09
C GLU A 123 12.47 -5.91 19.22
N GLN A 124 13.34 -6.17 20.22
CA GLN A 124 14.32 -5.20 20.72
C GLN A 124 15.31 -4.74 19.64
N TRP A 125 15.84 -5.63 18.81
CA TRP A 125 16.82 -5.24 17.79
C TRP A 125 16.26 -4.22 16.81
N ARG A 126 14.95 -4.31 16.45
CA ARG A 126 14.29 -3.31 15.60
C ARG A 126 14.17 -1.96 16.31
N LEU A 127 13.84 -1.99 17.59
CA LEU A 127 13.74 -0.76 18.41
C LEU A 127 15.09 -0.07 18.49
N ASP A 128 16.17 -0.83 18.65
CA ASP A 128 17.54 -0.30 18.71
C ASP A 128 17.97 0.32 17.37
N VAL A 129 17.64 -0.32 16.26
CA VAL A 129 17.86 0.24 14.91
C VAL A 129 17.16 1.58 14.76
N PHE A 130 15.88 1.66 15.14
CA PHE A 130 15.13 2.89 15.04
C PHE A 130 15.62 3.98 16.00
N LYS A 131 16.06 3.61 17.20
CA LYS A 131 16.62 4.53 18.20
C LYS A 131 17.91 5.16 17.71
N ASN A 132 18.74 4.37 17.02
CA ASN A 132 20.06 4.80 16.53
C ASN A 132 19.98 5.40 15.11
N GLY A 133 18.79 5.63 14.55
CA GLY A 133 18.62 6.21 13.21
C GLY A 133 19.07 5.31 12.05
N GLY A 134 19.17 4.00 12.30
CA GLY A 134 19.62 3.01 11.32
C GLY A 134 18.60 2.74 10.21
N ASP A 135 19.09 2.20 9.09
CA ASP A 135 18.25 1.75 7.97
C ASP A 135 17.67 0.37 8.30
N ILE A 136 16.35 0.31 8.51
CA ILE A 136 15.66 -0.93 8.87
C ILE A 136 15.78 -2.02 7.80
N TYR A 137 15.91 -1.67 6.53
CA TYR A 137 16.08 -2.64 5.44
C TYR A 137 17.46 -3.29 5.46
N CYS A 138 18.51 -2.49 5.73
CA CYS A 138 19.85 -3.02 5.96
C CYS A 138 19.89 -3.92 7.19
N ALA A 139 19.33 -3.46 8.29
CA ALA A 139 19.28 -4.21 9.54
C ALA A 139 18.48 -5.51 9.41
N SER A 140 17.32 -5.48 8.74
CA SER A 140 16.53 -6.69 8.46
C SER A 140 17.32 -7.69 7.63
N ALA A 141 17.99 -7.23 6.57
CA ALA A 141 18.86 -8.10 5.78
C ALA A 141 20.02 -8.65 6.60
N SER A 142 20.65 -7.82 7.44
CA SER A 142 21.73 -8.30 8.32
C SER A 142 21.27 -9.39 9.29
N GLN A 143 20.10 -9.23 9.90
CA GLN A 143 19.51 -10.23 10.78
C GLN A 143 19.10 -11.51 10.06
N MET A 144 18.57 -11.39 8.85
CA MET A 144 18.12 -12.53 8.04
C MET A 144 19.28 -13.35 7.50
N PHE A 145 20.36 -12.71 7.07
CA PHE A 145 21.48 -13.36 6.40
C PHE A 145 22.71 -13.53 7.30
N HIS A 146 22.66 -13.04 8.54
CA HIS A 146 23.76 -13.07 9.51
C HIS A 146 25.08 -12.46 9.00
N VAL A 147 24.97 -11.39 8.18
CA VAL A 147 26.10 -10.65 7.62
C VAL A 147 25.85 -9.15 7.78
N SER A 148 26.93 -8.37 7.86
CA SER A 148 26.77 -6.91 7.84
C SER A 148 26.26 -6.43 6.48
N VAL A 149 25.24 -5.57 6.48
CA VAL A 149 24.66 -4.99 5.27
C VAL A 149 24.62 -3.46 5.41
N GLU A 150 25.29 -2.78 4.49
CA GLU A 150 25.37 -1.32 4.44
C GLU A 150 24.71 -0.80 3.16
N LYS A 151 24.03 0.35 3.25
CA LYS A 151 23.25 0.90 2.12
C LYS A 151 24.06 1.13 0.84
N HIS A 152 25.30 1.58 0.99
CA HIS A 152 26.23 1.89 -0.11
C HIS A 152 27.61 1.25 0.13
N GLY A 153 27.66 0.10 0.82
CA GLY A 153 28.88 -0.59 1.23
C GLY A 153 28.75 -2.10 1.18
N VAL A 154 29.32 -2.75 2.19
CA VAL A 154 29.40 -4.22 2.29
C VAL A 154 28.01 -4.83 2.19
N ASN A 155 27.87 -5.84 1.29
CA ASN A 155 26.62 -6.58 1.07
C ASN A 155 25.38 -5.71 0.74
N GLY A 156 25.58 -4.49 0.20
CA GLY A 156 24.51 -3.54 -0.07
C GLY A 156 23.39 -4.07 -0.98
N HIS A 157 23.70 -5.06 -1.83
CA HIS A 157 22.71 -5.78 -2.64
C HIS A 157 21.68 -6.56 -1.80
N LEU A 158 22.04 -7.02 -0.61
CA LEU A 158 21.13 -7.71 0.31
C LEU A 158 20.10 -6.74 0.95
N ARG A 159 20.39 -5.44 1.01
CA ARG A 159 19.42 -4.44 1.45
C ARG A 159 18.12 -4.51 0.65
N GLN A 160 18.23 -4.79 -0.64
CA GLN A 160 17.08 -4.97 -1.50
C GLN A 160 16.25 -6.19 -1.07
N LYS A 161 16.88 -7.31 -0.69
CA LYS A 161 16.17 -8.48 -0.12
C LYS A 161 15.44 -8.11 1.19
N GLY A 162 16.03 -7.31 2.05
CA GLY A 162 15.38 -6.75 3.25
C GLY A 162 14.19 -5.82 2.94
N LYS A 163 14.28 -5.05 1.83
CA LYS A 163 13.18 -4.17 1.38
C LYS A 163 12.02 -4.96 0.75
N ILE A 164 12.32 -6.05 0.05
CA ILE A 164 11.36 -6.93 -0.63
C ILE A 164 10.38 -7.54 0.36
N ALA A 165 10.85 -7.92 1.52
CA ALA A 165 10.01 -8.42 2.59
C ALA A 165 8.83 -7.48 2.94
N GLU A 166 8.71 -6.34 2.27
CA GLU A 166 7.74 -5.30 2.63
C GLU A 166 6.82 -4.69 1.53
N LEU A 167 6.99 -4.81 0.14
CA LEU A 167 6.14 -3.99 -0.80
C LEU A 167 6.09 -4.31 -2.32
N ALA A 168 4.98 -4.73 -3.02
CA ALA A 168 4.78 -4.69 -4.52
C ALA A 168 3.32 -4.54 -5.03
N CYS A 169 3.03 -3.94 -6.26
CA CYS A 169 1.68 -3.66 -6.81
C CYS A 169 1.51 -3.27 -8.31
N ILE A 170 0.23 -3.27 -8.84
CA ILE A 170 -0.22 -2.96 -10.23
C ILE A 170 -0.92 -1.59 -10.38
N ALA A 171 -0.87 -0.97 -11.59
CA ALA A 171 -1.41 0.36 -11.87
C ALA A 171 -2.94 0.43 -12.02
N GLU A 172 -3.56 1.56 -11.62
CA GLU A 172 -4.99 1.88 -11.87
C GLU A 172 -5.33 1.81 -13.37
N GLY A 173 -6.53 1.32 -13.69
CA GLY A 173 -7.02 1.19 -15.06
C GLY A 173 -6.47 -0.02 -15.84
N SER A 174 -5.59 -0.83 -15.24
CA SER A 174 -5.14 -2.08 -15.86
C SER A 174 -6.29 -3.09 -15.94
N LEU A 175 -6.55 -3.63 -17.14
CA LEU A 175 -7.68 -4.51 -17.38
C LEU A 175 -7.37 -5.94 -16.93
N VAL A 176 -8.09 -6.43 -15.95
CA VAL A 176 -8.01 -7.81 -15.44
C VAL A 176 -8.97 -8.69 -16.23
N LEU A 177 -8.52 -9.86 -16.65
CA LEU A 177 -9.38 -10.84 -17.30
C LEU A 177 -10.18 -11.62 -16.26
N THR A 178 -11.49 -11.38 -16.24
CA THR A 178 -12.46 -12.02 -15.34
C THR A 178 -13.46 -12.88 -16.12
N ASP A 179 -14.19 -13.73 -15.45
CA ASP A 179 -15.32 -14.50 -16.04
C ASP A 179 -16.48 -13.61 -16.51
N SER A 180 -16.49 -12.35 -16.13
CA SER A 180 -17.42 -11.31 -16.61
C SER A 180 -16.80 -10.41 -17.71
N GLY A 181 -15.66 -10.80 -18.28
CA GLY A 181 -14.90 -10.04 -19.28
C GLY A 181 -13.73 -9.23 -18.72
N LEU A 182 -13.23 -8.26 -19.50
CA LEU A 182 -12.11 -7.40 -19.10
C LEU A 182 -12.62 -6.27 -18.20
N VAL A 183 -12.16 -6.25 -16.94
CA VAL A 183 -12.58 -5.30 -15.90
C VAL A 183 -11.36 -4.52 -15.39
N PRO A 184 -11.41 -3.16 -15.29
CA PRO A 184 -10.34 -2.39 -14.66
C PRO A 184 -10.06 -2.88 -13.24
N ILE A 185 -8.77 -3.01 -12.86
CA ILE A 185 -8.36 -3.64 -11.59
C ILE A 185 -9.05 -3.04 -10.37
N GLU A 186 -9.28 -1.73 -10.36
CA GLU A 186 -9.98 -1.03 -9.29
C GLU A 186 -11.49 -1.32 -9.22
N ARG A 187 -12.04 -2.01 -10.22
CA ARG A 187 -13.47 -2.40 -10.32
C ARG A 187 -13.68 -3.90 -10.24
N VAL A 188 -12.63 -4.70 -10.09
CA VAL A 188 -12.74 -6.15 -9.95
C VAL A 188 -13.40 -6.47 -8.60
N GLU A 189 -14.51 -7.20 -8.63
CA GLU A 189 -15.31 -7.58 -7.45
C GLU A 189 -15.00 -9.01 -7.01
N SER A 190 -15.05 -9.28 -5.72
CA SER A 190 -14.70 -10.59 -5.13
C SER A 190 -15.59 -11.76 -5.59
N GLY A 191 -16.74 -11.47 -6.21
CA GLY A 191 -17.60 -12.49 -6.85
C GLY A 191 -17.15 -12.92 -8.24
N MET A 192 -16.26 -12.15 -8.89
CA MET A 192 -15.71 -12.49 -10.19
C MET A 192 -14.60 -13.53 -10.06
N ARG A 193 -14.46 -14.41 -11.04
CA ARG A 193 -13.29 -15.30 -11.13
C ARG A 193 -12.26 -14.71 -12.09
N LEU A 194 -11.00 -14.92 -11.78
CA LEU A 194 -9.87 -14.41 -12.58
C LEU A 194 -9.27 -15.56 -13.39
N TRP A 195 -8.86 -15.25 -14.61
CA TRP A 195 -8.10 -16.20 -15.42
C TRP A 195 -6.64 -16.24 -14.98
N ASP A 196 -6.17 -17.36 -14.45
CA ASP A 196 -4.81 -17.53 -13.92
C ASP A 196 -3.80 -18.11 -14.94
N GLY A 197 -4.22 -18.18 -16.19
CA GLY A 197 -3.44 -18.76 -17.28
C GLY A 197 -3.81 -20.22 -17.62
N ASP A 198 -4.49 -20.93 -16.70
CA ASP A 198 -4.92 -22.32 -16.88
C ASP A 198 -6.37 -22.56 -16.46
N ALA A 199 -6.88 -21.79 -15.48
CA ALA A 199 -8.20 -21.98 -14.93
C ALA A 199 -8.81 -20.66 -14.40
N TRP A 200 -10.14 -20.63 -14.28
CA TRP A 200 -10.86 -19.58 -13.57
C TRP A 200 -10.75 -19.77 -12.07
N VAL A 201 -10.12 -18.84 -11.38
CA VAL A 201 -9.83 -18.91 -9.94
C VAL A 201 -10.53 -17.80 -9.15
N ALA A 202 -10.93 -18.13 -7.92
CA ALA A 202 -11.44 -17.15 -6.97
C ALA A 202 -10.32 -16.28 -6.39
N HIS A 203 -10.68 -15.09 -5.86
CA HIS A 203 -9.76 -14.17 -5.20
C HIS A 203 -10.44 -13.45 -4.03
N ASP A 204 -9.66 -12.79 -3.16
CA ASP A 204 -10.15 -12.11 -1.94
C ASP A 204 -10.42 -10.61 -2.12
N GLY A 205 -10.60 -10.16 -3.35
CA GLY A 205 -10.86 -8.75 -3.68
C GLY A 205 -9.59 -7.94 -3.96
N VAL A 206 -9.80 -6.66 -4.27
CA VAL A 206 -8.78 -5.71 -4.71
C VAL A 206 -8.30 -4.85 -3.54
N VAL A 207 -7.00 -4.53 -3.52
CA VAL A 207 -6.37 -3.65 -2.52
C VAL A 207 -5.76 -2.46 -3.22
N TYR A 208 -6.06 -1.25 -2.73
CA TYR A 208 -5.36 -0.04 -3.11
C TYR A 208 -4.05 0.09 -2.31
N ASN A 209 -2.92 0.21 -3.00
CA ASN A 209 -1.58 0.22 -2.42
C ASN A 209 -0.82 1.54 -2.61
N GLY A 210 -1.54 2.64 -2.80
CA GLY A 210 -0.97 3.98 -2.91
C GLY A 210 -0.67 4.41 -4.34
N ILE A 211 0.21 5.40 -4.50
CA ILE A 211 0.67 5.92 -5.79
C ILE A 211 2.16 5.61 -5.93
N LYS A 212 2.56 4.92 -6.99
CA LYS A 212 3.95 4.55 -7.26
C LYS A 212 4.32 4.80 -8.72
N LYS A 213 5.64 4.80 -8.99
CA LYS A 213 6.15 4.82 -10.36
C LYS A 213 5.84 3.49 -11.03
N VAL A 214 5.23 3.55 -12.21
CA VAL A 214 4.97 2.40 -13.07
C VAL A 214 5.71 2.57 -14.39
N ILE A 215 5.97 1.45 -15.04
CA ILE A 215 6.40 1.39 -16.44
C ILE A 215 5.30 0.72 -17.26
N GLU A 216 5.29 0.96 -18.55
CA GLU A 216 4.44 0.26 -19.49
C GLU A 216 5.31 -0.51 -20.48
N TYR A 217 4.99 -1.78 -20.68
CA TYR A 217 5.67 -2.63 -21.65
C TYR A 217 4.70 -3.70 -22.18
N GLN A 218 4.60 -3.82 -23.50
CA GLN A 218 3.70 -4.76 -24.18
C GLN A 218 2.25 -4.68 -23.68
N GLY A 219 1.73 -3.47 -23.41
CA GLY A 219 0.36 -3.23 -22.99
C GLY A 219 0.06 -3.45 -21.49
N LEU A 220 1.00 -3.96 -20.71
CA LEU A 220 0.89 -4.05 -19.25
C LEU A 220 1.45 -2.80 -18.60
N ARG A 221 0.75 -2.28 -17.58
CA ARG A 221 1.18 -1.16 -16.73
C ARG A 221 1.28 -1.61 -15.29
N ALA A 222 2.49 -1.67 -14.78
CA ALA A 222 2.76 -2.10 -13.41
C ALA A 222 4.01 -1.43 -12.83
N THR A 223 4.24 -1.57 -11.53
CA THR A 223 5.52 -1.17 -10.94
C THR A 223 6.66 -2.01 -11.55
N PRO A 224 7.89 -1.47 -11.72
CA PRO A 224 9.01 -2.21 -12.33
C PRO A 224 9.35 -3.54 -11.63
N ASP A 225 9.00 -3.64 -10.37
CA ASP A 225 9.17 -4.81 -9.51
C ASP A 225 8.00 -5.81 -9.60
N HIS A 226 6.94 -5.50 -10.35
CA HIS A 226 5.80 -6.40 -10.52
C HIS A 226 6.18 -7.64 -11.35
N LEU A 227 5.64 -8.79 -10.95
CA LEU A 227 5.97 -10.09 -11.55
C LEU A 227 5.19 -10.40 -12.80
N VAL A 228 5.89 -10.83 -13.85
CA VAL A 228 5.30 -11.21 -15.12
C VAL A 228 5.92 -12.49 -15.66
N TRP A 229 5.14 -13.30 -16.36
CA TRP A 229 5.66 -14.46 -17.09
C TRP A 229 6.13 -14.04 -18.46
N ILE A 230 7.30 -14.56 -18.86
CA ILE A 230 7.88 -14.41 -20.19
C ILE A 230 7.87 -15.73 -20.94
N GLU A 231 7.77 -15.67 -22.28
CA GLU A 231 7.76 -16.87 -23.11
C GLU A 231 9.05 -17.69 -22.93
N GLY A 232 8.89 -19.00 -22.86
CA GLY A 232 10.02 -19.93 -22.70
C GLY A 232 10.57 -20.06 -21.28
N ARG A 233 9.96 -19.42 -20.26
CA ARG A 233 10.30 -19.62 -18.86
C ARG A 233 9.11 -20.06 -18.03
N SER A 234 9.35 -21.05 -17.17
CA SER A 234 8.34 -21.52 -16.20
C SER A 234 8.18 -20.61 -14.99
N GLN A 235 9.14 -19.75 -14.72
CA GLN A 235 9.17 -18.82 -13.59
C GLN A 235 8.94 -17.38 -14.03
N PRO A 236 8.21 -16.57 -13.22
CA PRO A 236 8.01 -15.18 -13.51
C PRO A 236 9.29 -14.34 -13.32
N VAL A 237 9.37 -13.19 -13.97
CA VAL A 237 10.50 -12.25 -13.89
C VAL A 237 10.01 -10.84 -13.59
N PRO A 238 10.84 -9.91 -13.05
CA PRO A 238 10.46 -8.53 -12.84
C PRO A 238 10.05 -7.87 -14.15
N PHE A 239 8.97 -7.11 -14.07
CA PHE A 239 8.45 -6.39 -15.22
C PHE A 239 9.49 -5.42 -15.82
N GLY A 240 10.23 -4.71 -14.96
CA GLY A 240 11.33 -3.87 -15.38
C GLY A 240 12.45 -4.61 -16.07
N SER A 241 12.82 -5.80 -15.58
CA SER A 241 13.83 -6.65 -16.21
C SER A 241 13.35 -7.22 -17.53
N ALA A 242 12.08 -7.69 -17.61
CA ALA A 242 11.49 -8.16 -18.85
C ALA A 242 11.48 -7.05 -19.90
N ALA A 243 11.11 -5.84 -19.53
CA ALA A 243 11.07 -4.69 -20.42
C ALA A 243 12.47 -4.26 -20.90
N SER A 244 13.46 -4.17 -19.99
CA SER A 244 14.84 -3.79 -20.32
C SER A 244 15.56 -4.79 -21.22
N ASN A 245 15.22 -6.07 -21.09
CA ASN A 245 15.82 -7.16 -21.89
C ASN A 245 15.02 -7.48 -23.17
N GLY A 246 13.95 -6.73 -23.48
CA GLY A 246 13.10 -6.97 -24.66
C GLY A 246 12.37 -8.31 -24.65
N ALA A 247 12.17 -8.92 -23.46
CA ALA A 247 11.56 -10.24 -23.34
C ALA A 247 10.08 -10.23 -23.70
N ARG A 248 9.59 -11.29 -24.37
CA ARG A 248 8.16 -11.44 -24.68
C ARG A 248 7.40 -11.92 -23.45
N LEU A 249 6.39 -11.14 -23.05
CA LEU A 249 5.49 -11.52 -21.96
C LEU A 249 4.52 -12.60 -22.42
N VAL A 250 4.25 -13.59 -21.56
CA VAL A 250 3.21 -14.60 -21.80
C VAL A 250 1.87 -13.92 -22.03
N ARG A 251 1.18 -14.24 -23.12
CA ARG A 251 -0.04 -13.58 -23.58
C ARG A 251 -1.24 -14.52 -23.55
N PHE A 252 -2.39 -14.02 -23.07
CA PHE A 252 -3.68 -14.67 -23.15
C PHE A 252 -4.74 -13.69 -23.71
N GLY A 253 -5.39 -14.06 -24.79
CA GLY A 253 -6.42 -13.27 -25.46
C GLY A 253 -5.89 -12.19 -26.43
N GLU A 254 -6.78 -11.70 -27.29
CA GLU A 254 -6.49 -10.57 -28.18
C GLU A 254 -6.65 -9.27 -27.42
N THR A 255 -5.57 -8.58 -27.17
CA THR A 255 -5.58 -7.17 -26.75
C THR A 255 -4.96 -6.36 -27.87
N GLY A 256 -5.69 -5.36 -28.38
CA GLY A 256 -5.20 -4.46 -29.39
C GLY A 256 -3.88 -3.83 -28.96
N GLU A 257 -2.87 -3.95 -29.78
CA GLU A 257 -1.56 -3.35 -29.55
C GLU A 257 -1.68 -1.83 -29.54
N ARG A 258 -1.28 -1.21 -28.44
CA ARG A 258 -0.86 0.18 -28.42
C ARG A 258 0.45 0.29 -27.67
N MET A 259 1.50 0.50 -28.42
CA MET A 259 2.80 0.92 -27.91
C MET A 259 2.74 2.40 -27.57
N MET A 260 2.93 2.75 -26.30
CA MET A 260 3.45 4.05 -25.86
C MET A 260 4.23 3.86 -24.55
N PRO A 261 5.47 4.32 -24.46
CA PRO A 261 6.22 4.28 -23.22
C PRO A 261 5.70 5.38 -22.28
N LEU A 262 4.93 5.02 -21.28
CA LEU A 262 4.53 5.92 -20.20
C LEU A 262 5.27 5.52 -18.92
N GLN A 263 6.29 6.30 -18.56
CA GLN A 263 6.87 6.29 -17.21
C GLN A 263 6.16 7.35 -16.39
N GLY A 264 5.45 6.97 -15.32
CA GLY A 264 4.73 7.92 -14.48
C GLY A 264 4.35 7.38 -13.12
N LEU A 265 3.96 8.29 -12.21
CA LEU A 265 3.32 7.96 -10.94
C LEU A 265 1.84 7.71 -11.16
N THR A 266 1.34 6.55 -10.74
CA THR A 266 -0.09 6.23 -10.81
C THR A 266 -0.54 5.51 -9.54
N LYS A 267 -1.85 5.52 -9.31
CA LYS A 267 -2.42 4.67 -8.28
C LYS A 267 -2.16 3.22 -8.65
N ILE A 268 -1.81 2.45 -7.65
CA ILE A 268 -1.51 1.05 -7.83
C ILE A 268 -2.42 0.22 -6.96
N TYR A 269 -2.82 -0.90 -7.53
CA TYR A 269 -3.72 -1.85 -6.93
C TYR A 269 -3.12 -3.25 -7.00
N ASP A 270 -3.68 -4.13 -6.22
CA ASP A 270 -3.41 -5.55 -6.30
C ASP A 270 -4.65 -6.37 -5.99
N ILE A 271 -4.63 -7.63 -6.42
CA ILE A 271 -5.70 -8.58 -6.14
C ILE A 271 -5.20 -9.59 -5.12
N ARG A 272 -5.92 -9.75 -4.01
CA ARG A 272 -5.54 -10.69 -2.97
C ARG A 272 -5.90 -12.12 -3.35
N ASN A 273 -4.91 -13.02 -3.19
CA ASN A 273 -5.09 -14.46 -3.27
C ASN A 273 -5.80 -14.97 -4.54
N ALA A 274 -5.31 -14.56 -5.72
CA ALA A 274 -5.82 -15.04 -6.99
C ALA A 274 -5.47 -16.52 -7.19
N GLY A 275 -6.34 -17.41 -6.68
CA GLY A 275 -6.23 -18.85 -6.76
C GLY A 275 -4.98 -19.46 -6.10
N PRO A 276 -4.81 -20.79 -6.20
CA PRO A 276 -3.72 -21.50 -5.54
C PRO A 276 -2.33 -21.20 -6.12
N ARG A 277 -2.27 -20.66 -7.34
CA ARG A 277 -1.03 -20.28 -8.03
C ARG A 277 -0.67 -18.80 -7.87
N HIS A 278 -1.48 -18.04 -7.12
CA HIS A 278 -1.29 -16.62 -6.84
C HIS A 278 -0.97 -15.77 -8.07
N ARG A 279 -1.67 -16.01 -9.18
CA ARG A 279 -1.47 -15.32 -10.44
C ARG A 279 -2.80 -15.06 -11.14
N PHE A 280 -2.84 -14.03 -11.98
CA PHE A 280 -4.01 -13.67 -12.78
C PHE A 280 -3.61 -12.90 -14.04
N THR A 281 -4.53 -12.73 -14.97
CA THR A 281 -4.25 -12.08 -16.25
C THR A 281 -4.68 -10.63 -16.23
N VAL A 282 -3.74 -9.71 -16.54
CA VAL A 282 -3.95 -8.26 -16.63
C VAL A 282 -3.49 -7.76 -17.97
N SER A 283 -4.34 -7.01 -18.68
CA SER A 283 -4.07 -6.49 -20.02
C SER A 283 -3.53 -7.58 -20.97
N GLY A 284 -4.11 -8.79 -20.88
CA GLY A 284 -3.69 -9.96 -21.63
C GLY A 284 -2.34 -10.55 -21.25
N ARG A 285 -1.72 -10.14 -20.14
CA ARG A 285 -0.44 -10.64 -19.62
C ARG A 285 -0.61 -11.33 -18.27
N LEU A 286 0.12 -12.42 -18.07
CA LEU A 286 0.10 -13.15 -16.82
C LEU A 286 0.95 -12.44 -15.77
N VAL A 287 0.34 -12.12 -14.64
CA VAL A 287 0.96 -11.38 -13.52
C VAL A 287 0.71 -12.08 -12.19
N HIS A 288 1.55 -11.80 -11.21
CA HIS A 288 1.43 -12.33 -9.85
C HIS A 288 0.57 -11.43 -8.97
N ASN A 289 -0.04 -12.00 -7.91
CA ASN A 289 -0.79 -11.21 -6.93
C ASN A 289 -0.05 -11.06 -5.60
N CYS A 290 -0.27 -9.96 -4.87
CA CYS A 290 0.34 -9.65 -3.57
C CYS A 290 -0.48 -10.12 -2.36
N GLY A 291 0.19 -10.43 -1.23
CA GLY A 291 -0.45 -10.80 0.03
C GLY A 291 0.19 -10.18 1.26
N TYR A 292 -0.60 -9.69 2.20
CA TYR A 292 -0.15 -9.13 3.48
C TYR A 292 -0.12 -10.22 4.57
N GLY A 293 1.02 -10.38 5.26
CA GLY A 293 1.19 -11.34 6.36
C GLY A 293 1.52 -12.77 5.90
N GLY A 294 2.17 -12.87 4.76
CA GLY A 294 2.22 -14.07 4.02
C GLY A 294 3.33 -15.05 4.24
N GLY A 295 3.13 -16.19 3.61
CA GLY A 295 4.09 -17.21 3.31
C GLY A 295 4.82 -16.92 1.99
N VAL A 296 5.36 -17.96 1.35
CA VAL A 296 6.09 -17.92 0.06
C VAL A 296 5.33 -17.14 -1.01
N GLY A 297 4.01 -17.31 -1.09
CA GLY A 297 3.17 -16.55 -2.01
C GLY A 297 3.22 -15.03 -1.82
N ALA A 298 3.38 -14.56 -0.58
CA ALA A 298 3.52 -13.14 -0.30
C ALA A 298 4.88 -12.59 -0.72
N LEU A 299 5.99 -13.31 -0.45
CA LEU A 299 7.32 -12.89 -0.89
C LEU A 299 7.47 -12.92 -2.40
N LYS A 300 6.91 -13.93 -3.07
CA LYS A 300 6.81 -13.93 -4.53
C LYS A 300 6.04 -12.72 -5.03
N ALA A 301 4.92 -12.43 -4.40
CA ALA A 301 4.10 -11.26 -4.67
C ALA A 301 4.81 -9.93 -4.37
N MET A 302 5.81 -9.94 -3.50
CA MET A 302 6.62 -8.77 -3.15
C MET A 302 7.84 -8.59 -4.06
N GLY A 303 7.96 -9.39 -5.12
CA GLY A 303 9.05 -9.28 -6.08
C GLY A 303 10.37 -9.90 -5.60
N ALA A 304 10.35 -10.84 -4.64
CA ALA A 304 11.56 -11.46 -4.10
C ALA A 304 12.36 -12.19 -5.17
N VAL A 305 11.69 -12.94 -6.04
CA VAL A 305 12.35 -13.70 -7.13
C VAL A 305 12.98 -12.77 -8.16
N GLU A 306 12.34 -11.65 -8.43
CA GLU A 306 12.76 -10.66 -9.43
C GLU A 306 13.88 -9.76 -8.94
N MET A 307 13.94 -9.57 -7.67
CA MET A 307 15.07 -8.89 -7.05
C MET A 307 16.26 -9.84 -6.90
N GLY A 308 16.20 -11.00 -7.59
CA GLY A 308 17.29 -11.95 -7.69
C GLY A 308 17.31 -13.02 -6.58
N VAL A 309 16.20 -13.17 -5.82
CA VAL A 309 16.08 -14.30 -4.87
C VAL A 309 15.45 -15.49 -5.60
N PRO A 310 16.15 -16.61 -5.76
CA PRO A 310 15.58 -17.81 -6.35
C PRO A 310 14.29 -18.22 -5.64
N GLU A 311 13.32 -18.73 -6.39
CA GLU A 311 12.04 -19.15 -5.81
C GLU A 311 12.22 -20.22 -4.72
N SER A 312 13.21 -21.10 -4.91
CA SER A 312 13.60 -22.10 -3.93
C SER A 312 14.08 -21.52 -2.60
N GLU A 313 14.58 -20.28 -2.59
CA GLU A 313 15.03 -19.59 -1.37
C GLU A 313 13.90 -18.83 -0.63
N LEU A 314 12.72 -18.67 -1.24
CA LEU A 314 11.64 -17.90 -0.62
C LEU A 314 11.10 -18.53 0.67
N PRO A 315 10.91 -19.86 0.78
CA PRO A 315 10.57 -20.49 2.05
C PRO A 315 11.60 -20.18 3.13
N ASP A 316 12.89 -20.25 2.78
CA ASP A 316 13.99 -19.96 3.70
C ASP A 316 14.03 -18.48 4.07
N LEU A 317 13.80 -17.58 3.13
CA LEU A 317 13.74 -16.13 3.39
C LEU A 317 12.62 -15.78 4.38
N ILE A 318 11.45 -16.41 4.24
CA ILE A 318 10.33 -16.25 5.20
C ILE A 318 10.72 -16.82 6.55
N GLN A 319 11.32 -17.99 6.55
CA GLN A 319 11.76 -18.61 7.79
C GLN A 319 12.84 -17.78 8.47
N GLN A 320 13.82 -17.28 7.72
CA GLN A 320 14.84 -16.36 8.21
C GLN A 320 14.23 -15.07 8.78
N TRP A 321 13.24 -14.46 8.07
CA TRP A 321 12.55 -13.29 8.58
C TRP A 321 11.79 -13.60 9.88
N ARG A 322 11.06 -14.72 9.94
CA ARG A 322 10.34 -15.17 11.14
C ARG A 322 11.29 -15.49 12.29
N THR A 323 12.44 -16.10 11.99
CA THR A 323 13.50 -16.39 12.96
C THR A 323 14.15 -15.10 13.45
N ALA A 324 14.39 -14.13 12.58
CA ALA A 324 14.91 -12.81 12.93
C ALA A 324 13.89 -11.94 13.70
N ASN A 325 12.59 -12.27 13.62
CA ASN A 325 11.49 -11.51 14.26
C ASN A 325 10.59 -12.43 15.12
N PRO A 326 11.16 -13.19 16.06
CA PRO A 326 10.41 -14.20 16.81
C PRO A 326 9.30 -13.61 17.68
N ASN A 327 9.49 -12.39 18.19
CA ASN A 327 8.51 -11.74 19.04
C ASN A 327 7.32 -11.22 18.22
N ILE A 328 7.54 -10.75 17.00
CA ILE A 328 6.45 -10.39 16.10
C ILE A 328 5.61 -11.62 15.73
N VAL A 329 6.25 -12.76 15.48
CA VAL A 329 5.55 -14.03 15.21
C VAL A 329 4.76 -14.50 16.44
N LYS A 330 5.32 -14.37 17.64
CA LYS A 330 4.60 -14.63 18.90
C LYS A 330 3.40 -13.72 19.06
N LEU A 331 3.53 -12.43 18.79
CA LEU A 331 2.42 -11.46 18.81
C LEU A 331 1.29 -11.90 17.90
N TRP A 332 1.57 -12.30 16.64
CA TRP A 332 0.53 -12.75 15.72
C TRP A 332 -0.26 -13.94 16.27
N ARG A 333 0.46 -14.97 16.77
CA ARG A 333 -0.16 -16.16 17.35
C ARG A 333 -0.97 -15.83 18.61
N ALA A 334 -0.43 -14.99 19.48
CA ALA A 334 -1.08 -14.59 20.72
C ALA A 334 -2.37 -13.80 20.46
N VAL A 335 -2.37 -12.90 19.47
CA VAL A 335 -3.57 -12.14 19.07
C VAL A 335 -4.61 -13.09 18.46
N ASP A 336 -4.21 -14.03 17.59
CA ASP A 336 -5.13 -15.02 17.01
C ASP A 336 -5.83 -15.83 18.10
N THR A 337 -5.04 -16.39 19.02
CA THR A 337 -5.57 -17.16 20.16
C THR A 337 -6.48 -16.32 21.03
N ALA A 338 -6.08 -15.10 21.38
CA ALA A 338 -6.85 -14.22 22.24
C ALA A 338 -8.22 -13.84 21.62
N VAL A 339 -8.22 -13.49 20.32
CA VAL A 339 -9.47 -13.17 19.59
C VAL A 339 -10.39 -14.38 19.52
N LYS A 340 -9.87 -15.55 19.10
CA LYS A 340 -10.66 -16.79 18.96
C LYS A 340 -11.23 -17.23 20.30
N THR A 341 -10.43 -17.25 21.37
CA THR A 341 -10.88 -17.59 22.72
C THR A 341 -11.96 -16.64 23.20
N CYS A 342 -11.74 -15.32 23.04
CA CYS A 342 -12.71 -14.30 23.43
C CYS A 342 -14.05 -14.48 22.71
N VAL A 343 -14.05 -14.78 21.42
CA VAL A 343 -15.27 -14.96 20.61
C VAL A 343 -15.95 -16.28 20.90
N LYS A 344 -15.19 -17.38 21.14
CA LYS A 344 -15.75 -18.71 21.45
C LYS A 344 -16.40 -18.77 22.84
N GLN A 345 -15.65 -18.26 23.83
CA GLN A 345 -16.00 -18.45 25.23
C GLN A 345 -16.74 -17.24 25.82
N HIS A 346 -16.84 -16.15 25.06
CA HIS A 346 -17.40 -14.88 25.54
C HIS A 346 -16.69 -14.33 26.79
N THR A 347 -15.41 -14.69 26.99
CA THR A 347 -14.56 -14.28 28.09
C THR A 347 -13.59 -13.19 27.65
N ALA A 348 -13.19 -12.34 28.61
CA ALA A 348 -12.13 -11.37 28.33
C ALA A 348 -10.78 -12.06 28.26
N THR A 349 -9.96 -11.65 27.26
CA THR A 349 -8.58 -12.10 27.11
C THR A 349 -7.64 -10.90 27.00
N VAL A 350 -6.37 -11.09 27.35
CA VAL A 350 -5.34 -10.03 27.29
C VAL A 350 -4.06 -10.60 26.71
N THR A 351 -3.43 -9.89 25.82
CA THR A 351 -2.07 -10.20 25.32
C THR A 351 -1.35 -8.94 24.87
N HIS A 352 -0.04 -8.82 25.15
CA HIS A 352 0.81 -7.68 24.74
C HIS A 352 0.20 -6.30 25.04
N GLY A 353 -0.42 -6.15 26.22
CA GLY A 353 -1.08 -4.89 26.61
C GLY A 353 -2.39 -4.58 25.85
N ILE A 354 -2.90 -5.52 25.05
CA ILE A 354 -4.14 -5.40 24.30
C ILE A 354 -5.20 -6.27 24.99
N GLN A 355 -6.36 -5.70 25.27
CA GLN A 355 -7.49 -6.41 25.87
C GLN A 355 -8.56 -6.69 24.83
N PHE A 356 -9.10 -7.90 24.84
CA PHE A 356 -10.20 -8.36 24.01
C PHE A 356 -11.40 -8.68 24.87
N VAL A 357 -12.57 -8.10 24.57
CA VAL A 357 -13.79 -8.29 25.36
C VAL A 357 -14.96 -8.50 24.43
N TYR A 358 -15.67 -9.61 24.61
CA TYR A 358 -16.95 -9.83 23.97
C TYR A 358 -18.08 -9.30 24.84
N ARG A 359 -18.84 -8.33 24.34
CA ARG A 359 -19.97 -7.75 25.08
C ARG A 359 -21.08 -7.35 24.11
N SER A 360 -22.32 -7.72 24.41
CA SER A 360 -23.51 -7.33 23.66
C SER A 360 -23.40 -7.60 22.15
N GLY A 361 -22.85 -8.75 21.77
CA GLY A 361 -22.69 -9.13 20.36
C GLY A 361 -21.56 -8.38 19.62
N ILE A 362 -20.63 -7.74 20.34
CA ILE A 362 -19.51 -7.00 19.77
C ILE A 362 -18.20 -7.47 20.43
N LEU A 363 -17.20 -7.76 19.61
CA LEU A 363 -15.81 -7.89 20.08
C LEU A 363 -15.16 -6.51 20.12
N PHE A 364 -14.78 -6.09 21.31
CA PHE A 364 -13.98 -4.89 21.53
C PHE A 364 -12.51 -5.26 21.70
N ILE A 365 -11.65 -4.57 20.97
CA ILE A 365 -10.18 -4.65 21.12
C ILE A 365 -9.73 -3.32 21.70
N THR A 366 -9.30 -3.31 22.96
CA THR A 366 -8.82 -2.11 23.66
C THR A 366 -7.33 -1.95 23.38
N LEU A 367 -6.97 -0.83 22.77
CA LEU A 367 -5.61 -0.45 22.44
C LEU A 367 -4.86 0.09 23.69
N PRO A 368 -3.52 0.23 23.65
CA PRO A 368 -2.75 0.84 24.72
C PRO A 368 -3.19 2.27 25.10
N SER A 369 -3.77 3.00 24.15
CA SER A 369 -4.37 4.33 24.37
C SER A 369 -5.69 4.31 25.15
N GLY A 370 -6.28 3.15 25.40
CA GLY A 370 -7.63 2.99 25.94
C GLY A 370 -8.74 3.05 24.89
N ARG A 371 -8.44 3.45 23.65
CA ARG A 371 -9.40 3.44 22.54
C ARG A 371 -9.76 2.01 22.15
N LYS A 372 -10.99 1.80 21.69
CA LYS A 372 -11.51 0.47 21.35
C LYS A 372 -11.79 0.36 19.85
N LEU A 373 -11.37 -0.75 19.25
CA LEU A 373 -11.85 -1.18 17.95
C LEU A 373 -13.06 -2.10 18.16
N ALA A 374 -14.09 -1.99 17.34
CA ALA A 374 -15.32 -2.75 17.45
C ALA A 374 -15.56 -3.64 16.23
N TYR A 375 -15.86 -4.91 16.47
CA TYR A 375 -16.20 -5.90 15.46
C TYR A 375 -17.59 -6.46 15.78
N VAL A 376 -18.56 -6.16 14.91
CA VAL A 376 -19.99 -6.44 15.15
C VAL A 376 -20.28 -7.89 14.84
N LYS A 377 -21.07 -8.55 15.71
CA LYS A 377 -21.51 -9.94 15.60
C LYS A 377 -20.38 -10.89 15.20
N PRO A 378 -19.27 -10.92 15.92
CA PRO A 378 -18.15 -11.81 15.62
C PRO A 378 -18.60 -13.26 15.82
N ARG A 379 -18.15 -14.15 14.94
CA ARG A 379 -18.42 -15.60 15.01
C ARG A 379 -17.19 -16.36 14.57
N ILE A 380 -17.01 -17.55 15.11
CA ILE A 380 -16.06 -18.51 14.55
C ILE A 380 -16.67 -19.07 13.26
N GLY A 381 -15.88 -19.11 12.23
CA GLY A 381 -16.17 -19.70 10.93
C GLY A 381 -14.98 -20.52 10.46
N GLU A 382 -15.11 -21.13 9.33
CA GLU A 382 -14.04 -21.85 8.64
C GLU A 382 -13.47 -20.98 7.55
N ASN A 383 -12.15 -20.91 7.46
CA ASN A 383 -11.49 -20.24 6.34
C ASN A 383 -11.44 -21.19 5.13
N ARG A 384 -11.14 -20.63 3.96
CA ARG A 384 -11.04 -21.40 2.71
C ARG A 384 -9.98 -22.51 2.70
N PHE A 385 -9.16 -22.65 3.75
CA PHE A 385 -8.16 -23.71 3.92
C PHE A 385 -8.60 -24.78 4.93
N GLY A 386 -9.88 -24.76 5.37
CA GLY A 386 -10.41 -25.68 6.38
C GLY A 386 -10.02 -25.33 7.81
N GLY A 387 -9.35 -24.21 8.04
CA GLY A 387 -8.94 -23.76 9.36
C GLY A 387 -9.94 -22.79 9.99
N GLU A 388 -9.96 -22.73 11.32
CA GLU A 388 -10.79 -21.76 12.03
C GLU A 388 -10.41 -20.31 11.70
N SER A 389 -11.41 -19.49 11.40
CA SER A 389 -11.30 -18.04 11.24
C SER A 389 -12.34 -17.30 12.07
N VAL A 390 -12.16 -16.02 12.23
CA VAL A 390 -13.17 -15.14 12.85
C VAL A 390 -13.84 -14.33 11.76
N THR A 391 -15.16 -14.38 11.71
CA THR A 391 -15.97 -13.54 10.83
C THR A 391 -16.72 -12.50 11.64
N TYR A 392 -17.03 -11.33 11.05
CA TYR A 392 -17.81 -10.27 11.68
C TYR A 392 -18.62 -9.49 10.64
N GLU A 393 -19.64 -8.76 11.06
CA GLU A 393 -20.41 -7.88 10.17
C GLU A 393 -19.77 -6.50 10.08
N GLY A 394 -19.78 -5.94 8.87
CA GLY A 394 -19.23 -4.60 8.64
C GLY A 394 -19.34 -4.12 7.21
N ILE A 395 -18.89 -2.91 6.99
CA ILE A 395 -18.86 -2.30 5.64
C ILE A 395 -17.72 -2.94 4.84
N THR A 396 -18.08 -3.63 3.76
CA THR A 396 -17.14 -4.22 2.80
C THR A 396 -16.48 -3.13 1.93
N SER A 397 -15.49 -3.52 1.10
CA SER A 397 -14.89 -2.65 0.07
C SER A 397 -15.94 -2.08 -0.89
N MET A 398 -17.03 -2.80 -1.14
CA MET A 398 -18.17 -2.38 -1.96
C MET A 398 -19.14 -1.43 -1.25
N LYS A 399 -18.79 -0.93 -0.06
CA LYS A 399 -19.65 -0.07 0.79
C LYS A 399 -20.99 -0.71 1.18
N LYS A 400 -21.10 -2.04 1.09
CA LYS A 400 -22.25 -2.79 1.59
C LYS A 400 -21.97 -3.32 2.99
N TRP A 401 -22.99 -3.41 3.82
CA TRP A 401 -22.92 -4.08 5.10
C TRP A 401 -23.04 -5.57 4.88
N ASP A 402 -21.99 -6.33 5.22
CA ASP A 402 -21.94 -7.77 5.00
C ASP A 402 -21.00 -8.45 5.99
N ARG A 403 -20.93 -9.78 5.93
CA ARG A 403 -20.02 -10.59 6.74
C ARG A 403 -18.64 -10.62 6.12
N ILE A 404 -17.65 -10.29 6.94
CA ILE A 404 -16.24 -10.17 6.57
C ILE A 404 -15.45 -11.23 7.34
N GLU A 405 -14.66 -12.04 6.63
CA GLU A 405 -13.67 -12.92 7.23
C GLU A 405 -12.43 -12.13 7.67
N SER A 406 -11.86 -12.53 8.82
CA SER A 406 -10.62 -11.95 9.34
C SER A 406 -9.74 -13.02 9.98
N PHE A 407 -8.45 -12.75 9.99
CA PHE A 407 -7.43 -13.64 10.51
C PHE A 407 -6.39 -12.86 11.35
N ALA A 408 -5.50 -13.57 12.04
CA ALA A 408 -4.50 -13.00 12.94
C ALA A 408 -3.79 -11.77 12.39
N GLY A 409 -3.21 -11.88 11.19
CA GLY A 409 -2.48 -10.79 10.54
C GLY A 409 -3.35 -9.54 10.34
N LYS A 410 -4.65 -9.71 10.04
CA LYS A 410 -5.58 -8.58 9.82
C LYS A 410 -5.96 -7.90 11.12
N PHE A 411 -6.11 -8.64 12.21
CA PHE A 411 -6.33 -8.04 13.53
C PHE A 411 -5.09 -7.26 13.97
N VAL A 412 -3.90 -7.84 13.82
CA VAL A 412 -2.63 -7.17 14.16
C VAL A 412 -2.43 -5.92 13.31
N GLU A 413 -2.67 -5.98 12.00
CA GLU A 413 -2.62 -4.79 11.12
C GLU A 413 -3.54 -3.67 11.63
N ASN A 414 -4.80 -3.99 11.92
CA ASN A 414 -5.76 -2.99 12.41
C ASN A 414 -5.32 -2.40 13.78
N ILE A 415 -4.80 -3.23 14.67
CA ILE A 415 -4.28 -2.81 15.98
C ILE A 415 -3.08 -1.87 15.80
N VAL A 416 -2.10 -2.26 14.98
CA VAL A 416 -0.88 -1.48 14.70
C VAL A 416 -1.22 -0.14 14.06
N GLN A 417 -2.06 -0.13 13.02
CA GLN A 417 -2.49 1.09 12.35
C GLN A 417 -3.27 2.02 13.28
N ALA A 418 -4.14 1.44 14.10
CA ALA A 418 -4.93 2.19 15.07
C ALA A 418 -4.04 2.83 16.16
N THR A 419 -3.06 2.09 16.65
CA THR A 419 -2.09 2.59 17.63
C THR A 419 -1.20 3.68 17.03
N ALA A 420 -0.73 3.50 15.80
CA ALA A 420 0.02 4.53 15.07
C ALA A 420 -0.79 5.83 14.92
N ARG A 421 -2.08 5.71 14.60
CA ARG A 421 -3.01 6.86 14.56
C ARG A 421 -3.15 7.54 15.91
N ASP A 422 -3.22 6.79 17.00
CA ASP A 422 -3.33 7.34 18.35
C ASP A 422 -2.06 8.09 18.77
N LEU A 423 -0.90 7.58 18.38
CA LEU A 423 0.39 8.28 18.58
C LEU A 423 0.42 9.62 17.79
N LEU A 424 -0.05 9.62 16.55
CA LEU A 424 -0.17 10.85 15.77
C LEU A 424 -1.11 11.85 16.45
N ALA A 425 -2.29 11.42 16.89
CA ALA A 425 -3.24 12.30 17.57
C ALA A 425 -2.64 12.87 18.86
N GLY A 426 -1.94 12.05 19.65
CA GLY A 426 -1.24 12.52 20.84
C GLY A 426 -0.10 13.52 20.53
N ALA A 427 0.62 13.32 19.42
CA ALA A 427 1.63 14.27 18.96
C ALA A 427 1.00 15.60 18.55
N MET A 428 -0.12 15.56 17.83
CA MET A 428 -0.87 16.77 17.44
C MET A 428 -1.31 17.58 18.65
N LEU A 429 -1.87 16.94 19.69
CA LEU A 429 -2.27 17.62 20.93
C LEU A 429 -1.08 18.29 21.64
N ARG A 430 0.09 17.63 21.66
CA ARG A 430 1.31 18.22 22.25
C ARG A 430 1.84 19.40 21.44
N LEU A 431 1.79 19.33 20.12
CA LEU A 431 2.18 20.43 19.24
C LEU A 431 1.24 21.62 19.39
N ASP A 432 -0.07 21.39 19.47
CA ASP A 432 -1.06 22.45 19.71
C ASP A 432 -0.83 23.12 21.06
N ALA A 433 -0.63 22.34 22.12
CA ALA A 433 -0.30 22.86 23.46
C ALA A 433 1.01 23.65 23.50
N ALA A 434 1.98 23.33 22.63
CA ALA A 434 3.23 24.06 22.45
C ALA A 434 3.09 25.32 21.56
N GLY A 435 1.87 25.67 21.12
CA GLY A 435 1.60 26.86 20.33
C GLY A 435 1.78 26.68 18.81
N TYR A 436 2.05 25.46 18.34
CA TYR A 436 2.10 25.18 16.89
C TYR A 436 0.70 25.06 16.34
N ARG A 437 0.33 25.94 15.42
CA ARG A 437 -0.97 25.88 14.76
C ARG A 437 -1.00 24.76 13.73
N ILE A 438 -1.70 23.70 14.02
CA ILE A 438 -1.90 22.59 13.09
C ILE A 438 -2.91 23.01 12.02
N VAL A 439 -2.50 22.97 10.78
CA VAL A 439 -3.34 23.33 9.62
C VAL A 439 -3.74 22.12 8.79
N MET A 440 -3.05 20.98 8.97
CA MET A 440 -3.35 19.71 8.32
C MET A 440 -2.69 18.56 9.07
#